data_007e9e2056e0fb73dc9956391042a7fb
#
_entry.id   007e9e2056e0fb73dc9956391042a7fb
#
_cell.length_a   1.000
_cell.length_b   1.000
_cell.length_c   1.000
_cell.angle_alpha   90.00
_cell.angle_beta   90.00
_cell.angle_gamma   90.00
#
_symmetry.space_group_name_H-M   'P 1'
#
loop_
_entity.id
_entity.type
_entity.pdbx_description
1 polymer ?
#
loop_
_entity_poly.entity_id
_entity_poly.type
_entity_poly.pdbx_seq_one_letter_code
_entity_poly.pdbx_strand_id
1 'polypeptide(L)'
;MQNKKAIEMINISKSFGSIKANENVNLTINEGEIHALLGENGAGKSTLMNMLSGIYSPDSGSIFVYGEEQKFTSPSEPIKLGIGMIHQHFKLVDVLTAKENIILGQKGKRIIRNKALSKEIRSISDTYRLDIDPNKKVYNMSVGEKQTLEIIKVLYRGAKVLIMDEPTAVLTPQEIKRLFQIMKNMKEQGNSIIIITHKMNEVMEISDKVTVLRKGRSIATLNTKETTSRELVEMMVGKQLELKIKRPEVKRSEKPVLELDEVTVLDPDKRAALKDVTLNVYGGEIIGVAGLAGSGQKELCETIAGLMKTNSGRIYLQGENIIDKTPREIINMGVRMGFIPEDRLGMGLVGSMDIVDNIMLKDYKDMPGIFIDKKAMRPRAEEIVKRLEIVTPGLDEPVRKMSGGNIQKVLLGREMDSEPKLLITAYPVRGLDIGASYKIYDLLLEQKQKGVAVLFIGEDLDILLEICDRIAIIYDGMVTGIVKTDGTTKEEVGILMSGGTMDDVEKYRAENKIIENKTIENKTIENKAIESHTAGKVKEGQND
;
A
#
# COMPACT_ATOMS: atom_id res chain seq x y z
N MET A 1 30.00 21.14 10.83
CA MET A 1 29.38 22.04 9.83
C MET A 1 27.91 22.13 10.19
N GLN A 2 27.35 23.34 10.44
CA GLN A 2 25.90 23.46 10.61
C GLN A 2 25.23 23.05 9.29
N ASN A 3 24.37 22.03 9.32
CA ASN A 3 23.60 21.63 8.14
C ASN A 3 22.70 22.81 7.76
N LYS A 4 22.85 23.33 6.54
CA LYS A 4 21.96 24.37 6.03
C LYS A 4 20.56 23.83 5.91
N LYS A 5 19.58 24.62 6.36
CA LYS A 5 18.16 24.25 6.33
C LYS A 5 17.58 24.61 4.96
N ALA A 6 16.97 23.61 4.30
CA ALA A 6 16.23 23.83 3.05
C ALA A 6 14.81 24.32 3.34
N ILE A 7 14.13 23.69 4.30
CA ILE A 7 12.76 24.02 4.71
C ILE A 7 12.67 24.07 6.24
N GLU A 8 11.97 25.09 6.76
CA GLU A 8 11.50 25.12 8.15
C GLU A 8 10.03 25.51 8.18
N MET A 9 9.25 24.72 8.86
CA MET A 9 7.85 24.99 9.17
C MET A 9 7.73 25.09 10.69
N ILE A 10 7.31 26.26 11.19
CA ILE A 10 7.33 26.58 12.62
C ILE A 10 5.91 26.86 13.09
N ASN A 11 5.43 26.09 14.10
CA ASN A 11 4.12 26.23 14.72
C ASN A 11 2.94 26.25 13.72
N ILE A 12 3.04 25.45 12.68
CA ILE A 12 2.04 25.40 11.60
C ILE A 12 0.73 24.79 12.10
N SER A 13 -0.35 25.55 11.92
CA SER A 13 -1.70 25.07 12.21
C SER A 13 -2.63 25.27 11.03
N LYS A 14 -3.54 24.29 10.83
CA LYS A 14 -4.57 24.31 9.79
C LYS A 14 -5.82 23.59 10.25
N SER A 15 -6.98 24.23 10.06
CA SER A 15 -8.28 23.67 10.38
C SER A 15 -9.21 23.71 9.15
N PHE A 16 -10.09 22.75 9.07
CA PHE A 16 -11.17 22.69 8.08
C PHE A 16 -12.49 22.53 8.85
N GLY A 17 -13.20 23.65 9.02
CA GLY A 17 -14.36 23.71 9.91
C GLY A 17 -13.99 23.35 11.35
N SER A 18 -14.60 22.33 11.92
CA SER A 18 -14.31 21.83 13.28
C SER A 18 -13.11 20.90 13.36
N ILE A 19 -12.54 20.47 12.22
CA ILE A 19 -11.45 19.49 12.18
C ILE A 19 -10.11 20.22 12.16
N LYS A 20 -9.31 20.04 13.22
CA LYS A 20 -7.91 20.51 13.27
C LYS A 20 -7.02 19.48 12.55
N ALA A 21 -6.67 19.76 11.30
CA ALA A 21 -5.84 18.87 10.50
C ALA A 21 -4.35 18.94 10.92
N ASN A 22 -3.87 20.13 11.28
CA ASN A 22 -2.53 20.34 11.88
C ASN A 22 -2.65 21.33 13.03
N GLU A 23 -1.89 21.12 14.10
CA GLU A 23 -1.88 21.95 15.30
C GLU A 23 -0.44 22.10 15.84
N ASN A 24 0.13 23.29 15.71
CA ASN A 24 1.49 23.66 16.15
C ASN A 24 2.57 22.68 15.63
N VAL A 25 2.49 22.28 14.36
CA VAL A 25 3.45 21.36 13.75
C VAL A 25 4.77 22.06 13.47
N ASN A 26 5.87 21.44 13.87
CA ASN A 26 7.23 21.85 13.54
C ASN A 26 7.89 20.79 12.67
N LEU A 27 8.53 21.23 11.56
CA LEU A 27 9.24 20.37 10.63
C LEU A 27 10.46 21.11 10.09
N THR A 28 11.63 20.49 10.15
CA THR A 28 12.88 21.05 9.60
C THR A 28 13.52 20.02 8.67
N ILE A 29 13.83 20.43 7.44
CA ILE A 29 14.49 19.65 6.41
C ILE A 29 15.82 20.29 6.08
N ASN A 30 16.92 19.57 6.12
CA ASN A 30 18.24 20.08 5.74
C ASN A 30 18.49 19.92 4.24
N GLU A 31 19.44 20.69 3.70
CA GLU A 31 19.90 20.52 2.33
C GLU A 31 20.56 19.14 2.15
N GLY A 32 20.23 18.44 1.05
CA GLY A 32 20.79 17.11 0.74
C GLY A 32 20.36 16.03 1.73
N GLU A 33 19.18 16.12 2.32
CA GLU A 33 18.62 15.16 3.27
C GLU A 33 17.42 14.42 2.66
N ILE A 34 17.32 13.13 2.91
CA ILE A 34 16.09 12.37 2.68
C ILE A 34 15.36 12.30 4.03
N HIS A 35 14.24 12.99 4.11
CA HIS A 35 13.43 13.11 5.33
C HIS A 35 12.10 12.40 5.19
N ALA A 36 11.83 11.43 6.05
CA ALA A 36 10.54 10.74 6.07
C ALA A 36 9.53 11.51 6.94
N LEU A 37 8.35 11.76 6.40
CA LEU A 37 7.18 12.24 7.14
C LEU A 37 6.25 11.07 7.39
N LEU A 38 6.28 10.52 8.59
CA LEU A 38 5.62 9.30 9.00
C LEU A 38 4.37 9.60 9.83
N GLY A 39 3.31 8.80 9.67
CA GLY A 39 2.09 8.94 10.47
C GLY A 39 0.95 8.11 9.88
N GLU A 40 -0.07 7.83 10.68
CA GLU A 40 -1.28 7.14 10.24
C GLU A 40 -2.09 7.95 9.21
N ASN A 41 -3.04 7.30 8.56
CA ASN A 41 -4.00 7.98 7.70
C ASN A 41 -4.82 9.00 8.52
N GLY A 42 -4.94 10.23 8.00
CA GLY A 42 -5.57 11.33 8.74
C GLY A 42 -4.67 12.03 9.79
N ALA A 43 -3.39 11.65 9.92
CA ALA A 43 -2.46 12.33 10.83
C ALA A 43 -2.07 13.77 10.43
N GLY A 44 -2.50 14.24 9.24
CA GLY A 44 -2.23 15.59 8.75
C GLY A 44 -1.05 15.72 7.79
N LYS A 45 -0.42 14.61 7.36
CA LYS A 45 0.78 14.59 6.48
C LYS A 45 0.55 15.33 5.16
N SER A 46 -0.45 14.90 4.38
CA SER A 46 -0.76 15.52 3.08
C SER A 46 -1.23 16.97 3.23
N THR A 47 -1.93 17.32 4.33
CA THR A 47 -2.32 18.70 4.61
C THR A 47 -1.09 19.58 4.85
N LEU A 48 -0.11 19.10 5.63
CA LEU A 48 1.14 19.81 5.89
C LEU A 48 1.93 20.05 4.60
N MET A 49 2.05 19.02 3.74
CA MET A 49 2.74 19.13 2.46
C MET A 49 1.98 19.98 1.43
N ASN A 50 0.65 19.96 1.47
CA ASN A 50 -0.16 20.85 0.64
C ASN A 50 0.00 22.33 1.03
N MET A 51 0.31 22.64 2.30
CA MET A 51 0.70 24.00 2.69
C MET A 51 2.09 24.36 2.16
N LEU A 52 3.05 23.45 2.21
CA LEU A 52 4.39 23.67 1.66
C LEU A 52 4.38 23.79 0.13
N SER A 53 3.47 23.09 -0.56
CA SER A 53 3.29 23.18 -2.01
C SER A 53 2.37 24.32 -2.48
N GLY A 54 1.88 25.17 -1.54
CA GLY A 54 1.07 26.35 -1.85
C GLY A 54 -0.37 26.06 -2.28
N ILE A 55 -0.88 24.84 -2.04
CA ILE A 55 -2.28 24.46 -2.28
C ILE A 55 -3.18 25.06 -1.18
N TYR A 56 -2.70 25.03 0.06
CA TYR A 56 -3.35 25.65 1.20
C TYR A 56 -2.41 26.68 1.85
N SER A 57 -2.99 27.74 2.42
CA SER A 57 -2.26 28.62 3.34
C SER A 57 -2.47 28.13 4.78
N PRO A 58 -1.45 28.16 5.64
CA PRO A 58 -1.61 27.88 7.06
C PRO A 58 -2.52 28.93 7.71
N ASP A 59 -3.25 28.54 8.76
CA ASP A 59 -4.05 29.48 9.57
C ASP A 59 -3.16 30.22 10.56
N SER A 60 -2.06 29.59 11.01
CA SER A 60 -1.00 30.20 11.85
C SER A 60 0.34 29.49 11.64
N GLY A 61 1.42 30.14 12.06
CA GLY A 61 2.80 29.68 11.93
C GLY A 61 3.49 30.28 10.70
N SER A 62 4.77 29.95 10.53
CA SER A 62 5.63 30.47 9.46
C SER A 62 6.33 29.37 8.70
N ILE A 63 6.49 29.56 7.38
CA ILE A 63 7.23 28.68 6.48
C ILE A 63 8.47 29.42 6.00
N PHE A 64 9.64 28.82 6.18
CA PHE A 64 10.91 29.35 5.68
C PHE A 64 11.47 28.43 4.61
N VAL A 65 11.95 29.00 3.51
CA VAL A 65 12.62 28.31 2.42
C VAL A 65 14.02 28.91 2.29
N TYR A 66 15.05 28.10 2.51
CA TYR A 66 16.45 28.55 2.56
C TYR A 66 16.71 29.73 3.49
N GLY A 67 15.99 29.78 4.62
CA GLY A 67 16.11 30.82 5.64
C GLY A 67 15.25 32.06 5.41
N GLU A 68 14.54 32.18 4.29
CA GLU A 68 13.66 33.30 3.99
C GLU A 68 12.20 32.91 4.27
N GLU A 69 11.48 33.76 5.04
CA GLU A 69 10.06 33.52 5.32
C GLU A 69 9.22 33.71 4.06
N GLN A 70 8.34 32.74 3.81
CA GLN A 70 7.48 32.70 2.63
C GLN A 70 6.00 32.59 3.02
N LYS A 71 5.15 33.27 2.25
CA LYS A 71 3.69 33.16 2.34
C LYS A 71 3.15 32.76 0.98
N PHE A 72 2.77 31.51 0.84
CA PHE A 72 2.26 30.99 -0.43
C PHE A 72 0.77 31.28 -0.58
N THR A 73 0.41 31.85 -1.74
CA THR A 73 -0.98 32.11 -2.16
C THR A 73 -1.37 31.27 -3.37
N SER A 74 -0.39 30.65 -4.03
CA SER A 74 -0.60 29.79 -5.19
C SER A 74 0.50 28.74 -5.32
N PRO A 75 0.23 27.57 -5.93
CA PRO A 75 1.22 26.53 -6.18
C PRO A 75 2.39 26.95 -7.09
N SER A 76 2.24 28.04 -7.84
CA SER A 76 3.31 28.54 -8.72
C SER A 76 4.47 29.20 -7.95
N GLU A 77 4.25 29.63 -6.71
CA GLU A 77 5.27 30.29 -5.90
C GLU A 77 6.30 29.31 -5.34
N PRO A 78 5.94 28.21 -4.67
CA PRO A 78 6.90 27.18 -4.25
C PRO A 78 7.69 26.59 -5.42
N ILE A 79 7.05 26.39 -6.58
CA ILE A 79 7.74 25.87 -7.79
C ILE A 79 8.89 26.80 -8.20
N LYS A 80 8.70 28.14 -8.15
CA LYS A 80 9.76 29.12 -8.47
C LYS A 80 10.92 29.09 -7.47
N LEU A 81 10.65 28.68 -6.24
CA LEU A 81 11.64 28.51 -5.17
C LEU A 81 12.32 27.12 -5.22
N GLY A 82 11.98 26.31 -6.22
CA GLY A 82 12.54 24.97 -6.39
C GLY A 82 11.91 23.89 -5.51
N ILE A 83 10.67 24.07 -5.08
CA ILE A 83 9.89 23.03 -4.40
C ILE A 83 8.98 22.36 -5.41
N GLY A 84 9.10 21.04 -5.54
CA GLY A 84 8.25 20.22 -6.42
C GLY A 84 7.56 19.11 -5.67
N MET A 85 6.31 18.78 -6.06
CA MET A 85 5.54 17.72 -5.45
C MET A 85 5.13 16.67 -6.48
N ILE A 86 5.37 15.42 -6.14
CA ILE A 86 4.91 14.23 -6.85
C ILE A 86 3.78 13.62 -6.02
N HIS A 87 2.59 13.56 -6.62
CA HIS A 87 1.39 13.09 -5.93
C HIS A 87 1.28 11.57 -6.00
N GLN A 88 0.53 10.99 -5.08
CA GLN A 88 0.21 9.57 -5.02
C GLN A 88 -0.41 9.05 -6.34
N HIS A 89 -1.27 9.84 -6.99
CA HIS A 89 -1.81 9.56 -8.31
C HIS A 89 -1.09 10.40 -9.37
N PHE A 90 -0.58 9.76 -10.40
CA PHE A 90 0.15 10.43 -11.48
C PHE A 90 -0.68 11.54 -12.12
N LYS A 91 -0.08 12.72 -12.23
CA LYS A 91 -0.68 13.88 -12.90
C LYS A 91 -0.14 13.98 -14.33
N LEU A 92 -0.32 12.90 -15.09
CA LEU A 92 0.11 12.74 -16.48
C LEU A 92 -1.10 12.71 -17.42
N VAL A 93 -0.89 13.17 -18.64
CA VAL A 93 -1.87 13.08 -19.72
C VAL A 93 -1.49 11.90 -20.61
N ASP A 94 -2.29 10.85 -20.58
CA ASP A 94 -1.96 9.55 -21.19
C ASP A 94 -1.74 9.62 -22.71
N VAL A 95 -2.50 10.45 -23.42
CA VAL A 95 -2.39 10.60 -24.89
C VAL A 95 -1.15 11.38 -25.35
N LEU A 96 -0.46 12.07 -24.43
CA LEU A 96 0.75 12.83 -24.71
C LEU A 96 2.01 11.96 -24.53
N THR A 97 3.10 12.38 -25.19
CA THR A 97 4.43 11.81 -24.99
C THR A 97 5.06 12.29 -23.67
N ALA A 98 6.14 11.63 -23.22
CA ALA A 98 6.90 12.05 -22.04
C ALA A 98 7.33 13.52 -22.13
N LYS A 99 7.97 13.92 -23.23
CA LYS A 99 8.43 15.30 -23.43
C LYS A 99 7.30 16.33 -23.40
N GLU A 100 6.14 16.00 -23.97
CA GLU A 100 4.97 16.88 -23.95
C GLU A 100 4.41 17.04 -22.53
N ASN A 101 4.36 15.97 -21.73
CA ASN A 101 3.99 16.03 -20.33
C ASN A 101 4.95 16.87 -19.49
N ILE A 102 6.27 16.79 -19.75
CA ILE A 102 7.30 17.55 -19.00
C ILE A 102 7.10 19.06 -19.16
N ILE A 103 6.80 19.53 -20.38
CA ILE A 103 6.65 20.96 -20.67
C ILE A 103 5.23 21.49 -20.47
N LEU A 104 4.27 20.61 -20.25
CA LEU A 104 2.86 20.98 -20.10
C LEU A 104 2.69 22.01 -18.97
N GLY A 105 1.98 23.10 -19.28
CA GLY A 105 1.70 24.19 -18.32
C GLY A 105 2.86 25.16 -18.08
N GLN A 106 4.00 25.01 -18.78
CA GLN A 106 5.09 26.00 -18.70
C GLN A 106 4.84 27.18 -19.64
N LYS A 107 5.16 28.39 -19.16
CA LYS A 107 5.18 29.58 -20.02
C LYS A 107 6.40 29.50 -20.95
N GLY A 108 6.20 29.08 -22.19
CA GLY A 108 7.25 28.84 -23.17
C GLY A 108 7.09 29.59 -24.50
N LYS A 109 8.10 29.51 -25.34
CA LYS A 109 8.07 30.02 -26.71
C LYS A 109 7.01 29.27 -27.54
N ARG A 110 6.28 29.95 -28.42
CA ARG A 110 5.24 29.37 -29.29
C ARG A 110 5.72 28.19 -30.16
N ILE A 111 7.05 28.08 -30.38
CA ILE A 111 7.65 27.02 -31.18
C ILE A 111 8.54 26.16 -30.28
N ILE A 112 8.15 24.91 -30.10
CA ILE A 112 8.92 23.90 -29.34
C ILE A 112 9.93 23.29 -30.31
N ARG A 113 11.24 23.49 -30.06
CA ARG A 113 12.31 22.81 -30.80
C ARG A 113 12.48 21.40 -30.21
N ASN A 114 11.78 20.43 -30.80
CA ASN A 114 11.72 19.04 -30.33
C ASN A 114 13.09 18.39 -30.05
N LYS A 115 14.11 18.66 -30.91
CA LYS A 115 15.47 18.14 -30.72
C LYS A 115 16.18 18.74 -29.50
N ALA A 116 16.02 20.06 -29.27
CA ALA A 116 16.63 20.72 -28.12
C ALA A 116 16.00 20.22 -26.80
N LEU A 117 14.67 20.15 -26.73
CA LEU A 117 13.94 19.62 -25.59
C LEU A 117 14.35 18.18 -25.24
N SER A 118 14.43 17.30 -26.26
CA SER A 118 14.89 15.92 -26.02
C SER A 118 16.33 15.86 -25.50
N LYS A 119 17.21 16.80 -25.91
CA LYS A 119 18.58 16.89 -25.39
C LYS A 119 18.61 17.34 -23.93
N GLU A 120 17.79 18.33 -23.56
CA GLU A 120 17.66 18.80 -22.16
C GLU A 120 17.12 17.69 -21.26
N ILE A 121 16.08 16.96 -21.69
CA ILE A 121 15.52 15.83 -20.94
C ILE A 121 16.57 14.74 -20.76
N ARG A 122 17.32 14.39 -21.79
CA ARG A 122 18.41 13.41 -21.69
C ARG A 122 19.50 13.85 -20.74
N SER A 123 19.89 15.14 -20.74
CA SER A 123 20.88 15.67 -19.81
C SER A 123 20.44 15.48 -18.34
N ILE A 124 19.15 15.71 -18.03
CA ILE A 124 18.59 15.43 -16.68
C ILE A 124 18.61 13.93 -16.42
N SER A 125 18.15 13.12 -17.37
CA SER A 125 18.17 11.66 -17.27
C SER A 125 19.57 11.13 -16.95
N ASP A 126 20.59 11.60 -17.67
CA ASP A 126 21.98 11.19 -17.45
C ASP A 126 22.51 11.63 -16.08
N THR A 127 22.20 12.88 -15.66
CA THR A 127 22.64 13.43 -14.38
C THR A 127 22.11 12.62 -13.19
N TYR A 128 20.84 12.24 -13.24
CA TYR A 128 20.17 11.53 -12.14
C TYR A 128 20.05 10.02 -12.36
N ARG A 129 20.63 9.50 -13.46
CA ARG A 129 20.56 8.08 -13.87
C ARG A 129 19.13 7.59 -14.00
N LEU A 130 18.30 8.42 -14.63
CA LEU A 130 16.90 8.14 -14.93
C LEU A 130 16.80 7.64 -16.37
N ASP A 131 16.07 6.54 -16.59
CA ASP A 131 15.87 6.01 -17.94
C ASP A 131 14.46 6.34 -18.42
N ILE A 132 14.38 7.13 -19.52
CA ILE A 132 13.12 7.50 -20.14
C ILE A 132 13.29 7.73 -21.66
N ASP A 133 12.36 7.23 -22.46
CA ASP A 133 12.21 7.63 -23.86
C ASP A 133 11.31 8.89 -23.93
N PRO A 134 11.85 10.06 -24.33
CA PRO A 134 11.07 11.29 -24.43
C PRO A 134 9.92 11.23 -25.44
N ASN A 135 9.93 10.29 -26.39
CA ASN A 135 8.93 10.15 -27.44
C ASN A 135 7.86 9.10 -27.11
N LYS A 136 8.07 8.27 -26.10
CA LYS A 136 7.09 7.26 -25.67
C LYS A 136 5.83 7.93 -25.15
N LYS A 137 4.65 7.46 -25.58
CA LYS A 137 3.37 7.93 -25.07
C LYS A 137 3.09 7.33 -23.70
N VAL A 138 2.48 8.13 -22.81
CA VAL A 138 2.27 7.75 -21.42
C VAL A 138 1.38 6.52 -21.26
N TYR A 139 0.37 6.33 -22.11
CA TYR A 139 -0.46 5.11 -22.06
C TYR A 139 0.31 3.81 -22.37
N ASN A 140 1.49 3.90 -23.00
CA ASN A 140 2.37 2.75 -23.26
C ASN A 140 3.45 2.57 -22.19
N MET A 141 3.46 3.39 -21.13
CA MET A 141 4.47 3.36 -20.08
C MET A 141 4.04 2.42 -18.95
N SER A 142 5.02 1.69 -18.40
CA SER A 142 4.84 0.98 -17.13
C SER A 142 4.64 1.99 -15.97
N VAL A 143 4.20 1.49 -14.83
CA VAL A 143 4.04 2.31 -13.62
C VAL A 143 5.37 2.93 -13.19
N GLY A 144 6.46 2.17 -13.23
CA GLY A 144 7.80 2.68 -12.92
C GLY A 144 8.30 3.74 -13.90
N GLU A 145 7.98 3.62 -15.20
CA GLU A 145 8.28 4.67 -16.19
C GLU A 145 7.45 5.94 -15.95
N LYS A 146 6.17 5.81 -15.60
CA LYS A 146 5.32 6.95 -15.22
C LYS A 146 5.85 7.66 -13.97
N GLN A 147 6.32 6.92 -12.98
CA GLN A 147 6.98 7.48 -11.80
C GLN A 147 8.26 8.23 -12.17
N THR A 148 9.11 7.65 -13.01
CA THR A 148 10.32 8.29 -13.52
C THR A 148 9.98 9.58 -14.27
N LEU A 149 8.93 9.57 -15.09
CA LEU A 149 8.45 10.76 -15.81
C LEU A 149 8.01 11.88 -14.86
N GLU A 150 7.28 11.57 -13.80
CA GLU A 150 6.88 12.57 -12.78
C GLU A 150 8.12 13.19 -12.10
N ILE A 151 9.14 12.39 -11.79
CA ILE A 151 10.40 12.87 -11.22
C ILE A 151 11.09 13.82 -12.21
N ILE A 152 11.28 13.41 -13.46
CA ILE A 152 11.93 14.24 -14.50
C ILE A 152 11.14 15.54 -14.72
N LYS A 153 9.80 15.49 -14.74
CA LYS A 153 8.94 16.67 -14.90
C LYS A 153 9.19 17.71 -13.80
N VAL A 154 9.37 17.28 -12.57
CA VAL A 154 9.64 18.16 -11.44
C VAL A 154 11.08 18.69 -11.47
N LEU A 155 12.06 17.84 -11.79
CA LEU A 155 13.48 18.23 -11.95
C LEU A 155 13.68 19.21 -13.10
N TYR A 156 12.99 19.00 -14.23
CA TYR A 156 13.04 19.91 -15.39
C TYR A 156 12.56 21.33 -15.05
N ARG A 157 11.68 21.45 -14.04
CA ARG A 157 11.22 22.74 -13.50
C ARG A 157 12.19 23.35 -12.49
N GLY A 158 13.34 22.71 -12.26
CA GLY A 158 14.38 23.20 -11.36
C GLY A 158 14.16 22.89 -9.88
N ALA A 159 13.40 21.84 -9.57
CA ALA A 159 13.18 21.46 -8.17
C ALA A 159 14.49 21.02 -7.49
N LYS A 160 14.72 21.59 -6.30
CA LYS A 160 15.80 21.23 -5.37
C LYS A 160 15.26 20.52 -4.13
N VAL A 161 14.00 20.78 -3.79
CA VAL A 161 13.26 20.08 -2.73
C VAL A 161 12.12 19.31 -3.39
N LEU A 162 12.12 17.98 -3.25
CA LEU A 162 11.09 17.10 -3.81
C LEU A 162 10.23 16.53 -2.69
N ILE A 163 8.93 16.70 -2.81
CA ILE A 163 7.93 16.05 -1.95
C ILE A 163 7.37 14.88 -2.72
N MET A 164 7.43 13.67 -2.16
CA MET A 164 6.91 12.43 -2.74
C MET A 164 5.83 11.86 -1.82
N ASP A 165 4.58 11.85 -2.27
CA ASP A 165 3.44 11.36 -1.50
C ASP A 165 3.15 9.89 -1.84
N GLU A 166 3.47 8.97 -0.92
CA GLU A 166 3.34 7.52 -1.05
C GLU A 166 3.89 6.96 -2.38
N PRO A 167 5.15 7.25 -2.75
CA PRO A 167 5.66 6.99 -4.08
C PRO A 167 5.80 5.51 -4.43
N THR A 168 5.65 4.61 -3.47
CA THR A 168 5.85 3.16 -3.60
C THR A 168 4.54 2.37 -3.62
N ALA A 169 3.39 3.04 -3.49
CA ALA A 169 2.10 2.38 -3.31
C ALA A 169 1.70 1.43 -4.45
N VAL A 170 2.19 1.68 -5.66
CA VAL A 170 1.83 0.92 -6.88
C VAL A 170 3.04 0.28 -7.57
N LEU A 171 4.19 0.22 -6.88
CA LEU A 171 5.45 -0.31 -7.41
C LEU A 171 5.72 -1.73 -6.95
N THR A 172 6.36 -2.52 -7.82
CA THR A 172 6.93 -3.82 -7.44
C THR A 172 8.16 -3.63 -6.54
N PRO A 173 8.57 -4.65 -5.77
CA PRO A 173 9.79 -4.57 -4.95
C PRO A 173 11.05 -4.16 -5.73
N GLN A 174 11.18 -4.62 -6.98
CA GLN A 174 12.30 -4.25 -7.85
C GLN A 174 12.25 -2.76 -8.24
N GLU A 175 11.06 -2.26 -8.56
CA GLU A 175 10.86 -0.84 -8.88
C GLU A 175 11.08 0.05 -7.65
N ILE A 176 10.71 -0.41 -6.44
CA ILE A 176 10.98 0.29 -5.17
C ILE A 176 12.50 0.43 -4.96
N LYS A 177 13.27 -0.65 -5.13
CA LYS A 177 14.74 -0.61 -5.04
C LYS A 177 15.34 0.38 -6.04
N ARG A 178 14.83 0.37 -7.29
CA ARG A 178 15.25 1.34 -8.32
C ARG A 178 14.91 2.78 -7.91
N LEU A 179 13.70 3.03 -7.41
CA LEU A 179 13.30 4.35 -6.93
C LEU A 179 14.19 4.83 -5.78
N PHE A 180 14.52 3.97 -4.82
CA PHE A 180 15.41 4.32 -3.71
C PHE A 180 16.83 4.64 -4.19
N GLN A 181 17.34 3.94 -5.21
CA GLN A 181 18.62 4.28 -5.81
C GLN A 181 18.55 5.66 -6.51
N ILE A 182 17.46 5.97 -7.20
CA ILE A 182 17.23 7.29 -7.79
C ILE A 182 17.23 8.38 -6.71
N MET A 183 16.53 8.17 -5.60
CA MET A 183 16.49 9.13 -4.48
C MET A 183 17.89 9.34 -3.87
N LYS A 184 18.68 8.27 -3.69
CA LYS A 184 20.08 8.37 -3.23
C LYS A 184 20.93 9.20 -4.21
N ASN A 185 20.83 8.94 -5.50
CA ASN A 185 21.54 9.72 -6.53
C ASN A 185 21.13 11.20 -6.50
N MET A 186 19.83 11.50 -6.33
CA MET A 186 19.34 12.87 -6.22
C MET A 186 19.89 13.58 -5.00
N LYS A 187 19.94 12.90 -3.84
CA LYS A 187 20.57 13.42 -2.63
C LYS A 187 22.05 13.73 -2.84
N GLU A 188 22.81 12.85 -3.50
CA GLU A 188 24.23 13.06 -3.84
C GLU A 188 24.43 14.30 -4.74
N GLN A 189 23.44 14.62 -5.57
CA GLN A 189 23.42 15.85 -6.39
C GLN A 189 22.92 17.09 -5.61
N GLY A 190 22.71 16.97 -4.30
CA GLY A 190 22.33 18.08 -3.41
C GLY A 190 20.82 18.37 -3.34
N ASN A 191 19.97 17.49 -3.88
CA ASN A 191 18.53 17.62 -3.72
C ASN A 191 18.12 17.16 -2.32
N SER A 192 17.13 17.84 -1.73
CA SER A 192 16.45 17.42 -0.51
C SER A 192 15.14 16.71 -0.87
N ILE A 193 14.83 15.62 -0.19
CA ILE A 193 13.65 14.79 -0.51
C ILE A 193 12.81 14.61 0.74
N ILE A 194 11.52 14.88 0.64
CA ILE A 194 10.53 14.59 1.68
C ILE A 194 9.68 13.42 1.16
N ILE A 195 9.78 12.28 1.82
CA ILE A 195 8.94 11.12 1.51
C ILE A 195 7.82 11.01 2.53
N ILE A 196 6.58 11.01 2.06
CA ILE A 196 5.41 10.72 2.88
C ILE A 196 5.12 9.24 2.74
N THR A 197 5.14 8.52 3.84
CA THR A 197 4.82 7.09 3.86
C THR A 197 4.28 6.67 5.22
N HIS A 198 3.62 5.53 5.27
CA HIS A 198 3.21 4.85 6.49
C HIS A 198 3.95 3.50 6.65
N LYS A 199 4.85 3.15 5.71
CA LYS A 199 5.60 1.90 5.69
C LYS A 199 6.95 2.06 6.38
N MET A 200 7.09 1.44 7.56
CA MET A 200 8.29 1.55 8.40
C MET A 200 9.56 1.04 7.71
N ASN A 201 9.45 -0.07 6.97
CA ASN A 201 10.59 -0.66 6.27
C ASN A 201 11.20 0.31 5.26
N GLU A 202 10.36 1.06 4.55
CA GLU A 202 10.82 2.09 3.60
C GLU A 202 11.54 3.23 4.31
N VAL A 203 10.97 3.70 5.44
CA VAL A 203 11.60 4.75 6.26
C VAL A 203 12.99 4.32 6.71
N MET A 204 13.10 3.11 7.26
CA MET A 204 14.38 2.57 7.77
C MET A 204 15.43 2.37 6.68
N GLU A 205 15.01 2.07 5.43
CA GLU A 205 15.92 1.80 4.31
C GLU A 205 16.47 3.07 3.65
N ILE A 206 15.62 4.13 3.52
CA ILE A 206 15.97 5.25 2.64
C ILE A 206 16.21 6.57 3.38
N SER A 207 15.58 6.82 4.52
CA SER A 207 15.62 8.14 5.15
C SER A 207 16.84 8.36 6.05
N ASP A 208 17.28 9.61 6.14
CA ASP A 208 18.28 10.06 7.12
C ASP A 208 17.62 10.42 8.45
N LYS A 209 16.45 11.08 8.35
CA LYS A 209 15.63 11.48 9.49
C LYS A 209 14.18 11.16 9.24
N VAL A 210 13.45 11.02 10.32
CA VAL A 210 12.01 10.79 10.31
C VAL A 210 11.32 11.72 11.30
N THR A 211 10.27 12.41 10.83
CA THR A 211 9.34 13.14 11.69
C THR A 211 8.03 12.37 11.78
N VAL A 212 7.63 12.03 13.00
CA VAL A 212 6.38 11.32 13.28
C VAL A 212 5.26 12.33 13.53
N LEU A 213 4.19 12.24 12.72
CA LEU A 213 2.96 12.98 12.91
C LEU A 213 1.87 12.07 13.50
N ARG A 214 1.17 12.57 14.50
CA ARG A 214 0.01 11.89 15.09
C ARG A 214 -1.07 12.90 15.46
N LYS A 215 -2.30 12.67 14.97
CA LYS A 215 -3.48 13.51 15.24
C LYS A 215 -3.20 15.02 15.03
N GLY A 216 -2.54 15.34 13.91
CA GLY A 216 -2.23 16.72 13.53
C GLY A 216 -1.06 17.36 14.25
N ARG A 217 -0.28 16.65 15.06
CA ARG A 217 0.87 17.18 15.80
C ARG A 217 2.16 16.45 15.47
N SER A 218 3.28 17.16 15.45
CA SER A 218 4.61 16.53 15.39
C SER A 218 4.97 15.98 16.77
N ILE A 219 5.23 14.66 16.84
CA ILE A 219 5.54 13.95 18.09
C ILE A 219 7.03 13.96 18.35
N ALA A 220 7.83 13.60 17.34
CA ALA A 220 9.28 13.55 17.41
C ALA A 220 9.89 13.69 16.02
N THR A 221 11.12 14.18 15.96
CA THR A 221 12.01 14.09 14.80
C THR A 221 13.28 13.36 15.24
N LEU A 222 13.59 12.25 14.59
CA LEU A 222 14.66 11.32 14.96
C LEU A 222 15.61 11.09 13.79
N ASN A 223 16.88 10.76 14.10
CA ASN A 223 17.77 10.17 13.11
C ASN A 223 17.35 8.72 12.88
N THR A 224 17.14 8.33 11.62
CA THR A 224 16.64 6.99 11.30
C THR A 224 17.57 5.87 11.77
N LYS A 225 18.88 6.13 11.77
CA LYS A 225 19.89 5.15 12.25
C LYS A 225 19.89 4.92 13.77
N GLU A 226 19.25 5.80 14.53
CA GLU A 226 19.22 5.79 16.00
C GLU A 226 17.87 5.33 16.57
N THR A 227 16.94 4.91 15.70
CA THR A 227 15.61 4.44 16.10
C THR A 227 15.31 3.06 15.49
N THR A 228 14.20 2.47 15.89
CA THR A 228 13.72 1.19 15.40
C THR A 228 12.32 1.30 14.82
N SER A 229 11.95 0.39 13.92
CA SER A 229 10.58 0.32 13.38
C SER A 229 9.52 0.24 14.48
N ARG A 230 9.82 -0.47 15.58
CA ARG A 230 8.92 -0.60 16.72
C ARG A 230 8.69 0.73 17.43
N GLU A 231 9.76 1.49 17.73
CA GLU A 231 9.65 2.81 18.36
C GLU A 231 8.85 3.78 17.51
N LEU A 232 9.07 3.77 16.18
CA LEU A 232 8.32 4.62 15.25
C LEU A 232 6.83 4.29 15.27
N VAL A 233 6.46 3.00 15.30
CA VAL A 233 5.06 2.58 15.39
C VAL A 233 4.45 2.97 16.73
N GLU A 234 5.15 2.77 17.85
CA GLU A 234 4.67 3.19 19.17
C GLU A 234 4.41 4.71 19.23
N MET A 235 5.27 5.51 18.61
CA MET A 235 5.06 6.97 18.50
C MET A 235 3.86 7.32 17.61
N MET A 236 3.68 6.61 16.48
CA MET A 236 2.56 6.84 15.56
C MET A 236 1.21 6.54 16.22
N VAL A 237 1.10 5.39 16.88
CA VAL A 237 -0.15 4.91 17.48
C VAL A 237 -0.37 5.48 18.87
N GLY A 238 0.70 5.77 19.61
CA GLY A 238 0.66 6.34 20.96
C GLY A 238 0.40 5.34 22.07
N LYS A 239 0.57 4.06 21.79
CA LYS A 239 0.50 2.95 22.76
C LYS A 239 1.39 1.80 22.27
N GLN A 240 1.86 0.98 23.19
CA GLN A 240 2.56 -0.26 22.81
C GLN A 240 1.59 -1.18 22.07
N LEU A 241 1.98 -1.60 20.88
CA LEU A 241 1.29 -2.60 20.09
C LEU A 241 2.19 -3.82 19.95
N GLU A 242 1.66 -4.99 20.20
CA GLU A 242 2.28 -6.22 19.73
C GLU A 242 2.01 -6.33 18.23
N LEU A 243 3.00 -5.99 17.41
CA LEU A 243 2.92 -6.04 15.94
C LEU A 243 3.27 -7.43 15.38
N LYS A 244 3.34 -8.45 16.22
CA LYS A 244 3.59 -9.82 15.75
C LYS A 244 2.28 -10.53 15.48
N ILE A 245 2.06 -10.80 14.21
CA ILE A 245 1.00 -11.70 13.77
C ILE A 245 1.47 -13.12 14.04
N LYS A 246 0.75 -13.84 14.89
CA LYS A 246 1.00 -15.27 15.15
C LYS A 246 0.07 -16.07 14.25
N ARG A 247 0.55 -16.49 13.08
CA ARG A 247 -0.21 -17.36 12.20
C ARG A 247 -0.39 -18.74 12.86
N PRO A 248 -1.62 -19.16 13.18
CA PRO A 248 -1.86 -20.48 13.74
C PRO A 248 -1.68 -21.56 12.67
N GLU A 249 -1.07 -22.68 13.04
CA GLU A 249 -1.07 -23.87 12.22
C GLU A 249 -2.45 -24.55 12.32
N VAL A 250 -3.13 -24.66 11.19
CA VAL A 250 -4.46 -25.32 11.10
C VAL A 250 -4.38 -26.38 10.01
N LYS A 251 -4.92 -27.57 10.30
CA LYS A 251 -5.01 -28.62 9.29
C LYS A 251 -5.99 -28.18 8.19
N ARG A 252 -5.48 -28.05 6.99
CA ARG A 252 -6.26 -27.71 5.81
C ARG A 252 -7.27 -28.83 5.48
N SER A 253 -8.46 -28.47 4.98
CA SER A 253 -9.45 -29.43 4.51
C SER A 253 -8.89 -30.27 3.33
N GLU A 254 -9.37 -31.51 3.20
CA GLU A 254 -8.92 -32.39 2.10
C GLU A 254 -9.45 -31.93 0.73
N LYS A 255 -10.68 -31.41 0.71
CA LYS A 255 -11.30 -30.88 -0.51
C LYS A 255 -11.30 -29.37 -0.51
N PRO A 256 -11.13 -28.72 -1.67
CA PRO A 256 -11.26 -27.27 -1.77
C PRO A 256 -12.70 -26.84 -1.44
N VAL A 257 -12.83 -25.70 -0.76
CA VAL A 257 -14.11 -25.02 -0.55
C VAL A 257 -14.47 -24.20 -1.79
N LEU A 258 -13.46 -23.59 -2.42
CA LEU A 258 -13.59 -22.88 -3.70
C LEU A 258 -12.60 -23.48 -4.69
N GLU A 259 -13.09 -23.76 -5.91
CA GLU A 259 -12.29 -24.23 -7.03
C GLU A 259 -12.63 -23.43 -8.29
N LEU A 260 -11.63 -22.81 -8.87
CA LEU A 260 -11.67 -22.18 -10.18
C LEU A 260 -10.87 -23.03 -11.15
N ASP A 261 -11.44 -23.35 -12.30
CA ASP A 261 -10.85 -24.17 -13.34
C ASP A 261 -10.92 -23.42 -14.68
N GLU A 262 -9.77 -22.91 -15.15
CA GLU A 262 -9.58 -22.18 -16.41
C GLU A 262 -10.59 -21.03 -16.62
N VAL A 263 -10.84 -20.23 -15.57
CA VAL A 263 -11.85 -19.17 -15.58
C VAL A 263 -11.37 -17.97 -16.37
N THR A 264 -12.14 -17.60 -17.42
CA THR A 264 -11.92 -16.39 -18.22
C THR A 264 -13.12 -15.46 -18.10
N VAL A 265 -12.84 -14.17 -17.90
CA VAL A 265 -13.83 -13.10 -17.74
C VAL A 265 -13.46 -11.93 -18.62
N LEU A 266 -14.44 -11.38 -19.33
CA LEU A 266 -14.29 -10.14 -20.11
C LEU A 266 -14.86 -8.94 -19.36
N ASP A 267 -14.14 -7.81 -19.43
CA ASP A 267 -14.64 -6.53 -18.97
C ASP A 267 -15.76 -5.97 -19.90
N PRO A 268 -16.43 -4.87 -19.54
CA PRO A 268 -17.44 -4.24 -20.40
C PRO A 268 -16.91 -3.82 -21.78
N ASP A 269 -15.61 -3.57 -21.92
CA ASP A 269 -14.93 -3.22 -23.17
C ASP A 269 -14.51 -4.48 -23.97
N LYS A 270 -14.92 -5.68 -23.53
CA LYS A 270 -14.59 -6.99 -24.13
C LYS A 270 -13.09 -7.32 -24.09
N ARG A 271 -12.32 -6.75 -23.15
CA ARG A 271 -10.95 -7.14 -22.89
C ARG A 271 -10.96 -8.24 -21.83
N ALA A 272 -10.01 -9.17 -21.95
CA ALA A 272 -9.89 -10.24 -20.95
C ALA A 272 -9.36 -9.65 -19.62
N ALA A 273 -10.26 -9.53 -18.64
CA ALA A 273 -9.95 -9.10 -17.27
C ALA A 273 -9.37 -10.26 -16.44
N LEU A 274 -9.83 -11.49 -16.69
CA LEU A 274 -9.24 -12.74 -16.21
C LEU A 274 -9.02 -13.69 -17.38
N LYS A 275 -7.90 -14.42 -17.37
CA LYS A 275 -7.45 -15.29 -18.46
C LYS A 275 -7.04 -16.65 -17.87
N ASP A 276 -7.87 -17.66 -18.10
CA ASP A 276 -7.62 -19.07 -17.73
C ASP A 276 -7.17 -19.24 -16.26
N VAL A 277 -7.85 -18.52 -15.35
CA VAL A 277 -7.50 -18.54 -13.93
C VAL A 277 -7.87 -19.87 -13.29
N THR A 278 -6.87 -20.55 -12.75
CA THR A 278 -7.03 -21.79 -11.97
C THR A 278 -6.54 -21.56 -10.54
N LEU A 279 -7.43 -21.77 -9.56
CA LEU A 279 -7.17 -21.50 -8.15
C LEU A 279 -8.02 -22.38 -7.25
N ASN A 280 -7.41 -22.98 -6.23
CA ASN A 280 -8.10 -23.74 -5.19
C ASN A 280 -7.90 -23.09 -3.81
N VAL A 281 -8.99 -22.89 -3.07
CA VAL A 281 -8.99 -22.39 -1.68
C VAL A 281 -9.58 -23.44 -0.75
N TYR A 282 -8.88 -23.73 0.32
CA TYR A 282 -9.26 -24.80 1.24
C TYR A 282 -9.73 -24.25 2.59
N GLY A 283 -10.60 -25.01 3.28
CA GLY A 283 -10.98 -24.66 4.65
C GLY A 283 -9.79 -24.72 5.61
N GLY A 284 -9.68 -23.73 6.50
CA GLY A 284 -8.57 -23.61 7.45
C GLY A 284 -7.29 -23.04 6.84
N GLU A 285 -7.36 -22.43 5.64
CA GLU A 285 -6.24 -21.69 5.09
C GLU A 285 -6.62 -20.23 4.75
N ILE A 286 -5.64 -19.36 4.76
CA ILE A 286 -5.71 -18.04 4.15
C ILE A 286 -4.85 -18.06 2.90
N ILE A 287 -5.46 -17.89 1.73
CA ILE A 287 -4.72 -17.66 0.49
C ILE A 287 -4.74 -16.17 0.18
N GLY A 288 -3.54 -15.60 0.07
CA GLY A 288 -3.34 -14.22 -0.37
C GLY A 288 -3.44 -14.11 -1.89
N VAL A 289 -3.90 -12.97 -2.39
CA VAL A 289 -3.80 -12.61 -3.81
C VAL A 289 -2.96 -11.37 -3.92
N ALA A 290 -1.77 -11.51 -4.52
CA ALA A 290 -0.84 -10.42 -4.80
C ALA A 290 -0.90 -10.04 -6.29
N GLY A 291 -0.72 -8.75 -6.58
CA GLY A 291 -0.66 -8.24 -7.95
C GLY A 291 -0.66 -6.72 -7.95
N LEU A 292 -0.23 -6.14 -9.07
CA LEU A 292 -0.33 -4.68 -9.26
C LEU A 292 -1.79 -4.26 -9.43
N ALA A 293 -2.10 -3.02 -9.06
CA ALA A 293 -3.45 -2.47 -9.23
C ALA A 293 -3.91 -2.62 -10.70
N GLY A 294 -5.10 -3.21 -10.88
CA GLY A 294 -5.66 -3.48 -12.21
C GLY A 294 -5.20 -4.78 -12.86
N SER A 295 -4.52 -5.67 -12.14
CA SER A 295 -4.11 -6.99 -12.66
C SER A 295 -5.23 -8.04 -12.65
N GLY A 296 -6.44 -7.74 -12.15
CA GLY A 296 -7.58 -8.66 -12.15
C GLY A 296 -8.06 -9.11 -10.76
N GLN A 297 -7.48 -8.59 -9.67
CA GLN A 297 -7.84 -8.98 -8.30
C GLN A 297 -9.30 -8.66 -7.96
N LYS A 298 -9.78 -7.47 -8.37
CA LYS A 298 -11.16 -7.04 -8.16
C LYS A 298 -12.11 -7.94 -8.95
N GLU A 299 -11.81 -8.14 -10.22
CA GLU A 299 -12.60 -8.96 -11.14
C GLU A 299 -12.68 -10.42 -10.65
N LEU A 300 -11.61 -10.96 -10.08
CA LEU A 300 -11.60 -12.28 -9.45
C LEU A 300 -12.63 -12.35 -8.31
N CYS A 301 -12.62 -11.39 -7.37
CA CYS A 301 -13.58 -11.35 -6.28
C CYS A 301 -15.03 -11.20 -6.76
N GLU A 302 -15.27 -10.27 -7.68
CA GLU A 302 -16.60 -9.99 -8.21
C GLU A 302 -17.16 -11.18 -9.01
N THR A 303 -16.30 -11.92 -9.73
CA THR A 303 -16.68 -13.14 -10.45
C THR A 303 -17.10 -14.23 -9.48
N ILE A 304 -16.31 -14.50 -8.44
CA ILE A 304 -16.64 -15.52 -7.43
C ILE A 304 -17.94 -15.15 -6.70
N ALA A 305 -18.17 -13.85 -6.46
CA ALA A 305 -19.39 -13.35 -5.82
C ALA A 305 -20.62 -13.36 -6.74
N GLY A 306 -20.48 -13.76 -8.03
CA GLY A 306 -21.55 -13.76 -9.02
C GLY A 306 -21.95 -12.37 -9.52
N LEU A 307 -21.07 -11.36 -9.33
CA LEU A 307 -21.28 -9.97 -9.78
C LEU A 307 -20.76 -9.75 -11.21
N MET A 308 -19.84 -10.58 -11.67
CA MET A 308 -19.35 -10.58 -13.06
C MET A 308 -19.66 -11.92 -13.73
N LYS A 309 -19.97 -11.87 -15.02
CA LYS A 309 -20.28 -13.06 -15.80
C LYS A 309 -19.00 -13.76 -16.24
N THR A 310 -18.96 -15.09 -16.05
CA THR A 310 -17.88 -15.94 -16.56
C THR A 310 -18.09 -16.23 -18.06
N ASN A 311 -17.04 -16.08 -18.87
CA ASN A 311 -17.08 -16.34 -20.30
C ASN A 311 -16.71 -17.78 -20.64
N SER A 312 -15.74 -18.35 -19.91
CA SER A 312 -15.34 -19.76 -20.01
C SER A 312 -14.77 -20.25 -18.69
N GLY A 313 -14.58 -21.56 -18.57
CA GLY A 313 -14.08 -22.22 -17.37
C GLY A 313 -15.20 -22.67 -16.43
N ARG A 314 -14.85 -23.01 -15.19
CA ARG A 314 -15.77 -23.53 -14.17
C ARG A 314 -15.46 -22.97 -12.81
N ILE A 315 -16.49 -22.72 -11.99
CA ILE A 315 -16.34 -22.28 -10.61
C ILE A 315 -17.20 -23.18 -9.72
N TYR A 316 -16.55 -23.87 -8.79
CA TYR A 316 -17.25 -24.70 -7.81
C TYR A 316 -17.06 -24.13 -6.41
N LEU A 317 -18.17 -24.01 -5.69
CA LEU A 317 -18.20 -23.61 -4.30
C LEU A 317 -18.80 -24.75 -3.48
N GLN A 318 -18.00 -25.36 -2.58
CA GLN A 318 -18.34 -26.60 -1.87
C GLN A 318 -18.78 -27.77 -2.80
N GLY A 319 -18.20 -27.85 -4.01
CA GLY A 319 -18.54 -28.85 -5.02
C GLY A 319 -19.76 -28.50 -5.88
N GLU A 320 -20.47 -27.41 -5.59
CA GLU A 320 -21.61 -26.94 -6.37
C GLU A 320 -21.16 -25.92 -7.43
N ASN A 321 -21.59 -26.12 -8.67
CA ASN A 321 -21.26 -25.19 -9.76
C ASN A 321 -22.04 -23.87 -9.60
N ILE A 322 -21.31 -22.75 -9.52
CA ILE A 322 -21.89 -21.40 -9.35
C ILE A 322 -21.82 -20.54 -10.61
N ILE A 323 -21.35 -21.08 -11.75
CA ILE A 323 -21.30 -20.31 -13.00
C ILE A 323 -22.71 -19.86 -13.41
N ASP A 324 -22.77 -18.65 -13.92
CA ASP A 324 -24.01 -17.98 -14.36
C ASP A 324 -25.08 -17.83 -13.26
N LYS A 325 -24.75 -18.15 -12.01
CA LYS A 325 -25.66 -17.89 -10.88
C LYS A 325 -25.51 -16.48 -10.38
N THR A 326 -26.64 -15.87 -10.11
CA THR A 326 -26.67 -14.56 -9.44
C THR A 326 -26.23 -14.68 -7.98
N PRO A 327 -25.77 -13.58 -7.33
CA PRO A 327 -25.45 -13.60 -5.90
C PRO A 327 -26.59 -14.16 -5.04
N ARG A 328 -27.83 -13.87 -5.41
CA ARG A 328 -29.03 -14.37 -4.73
C ARG A 328 -29.19 -15.90 -4.85
N GLU A 329 -28.93 -16.46 -6.03
CA GLU A 329 -28.97 -17.91 -6.25
C GLU A 329 -27.86 -18.62 -5.46
N ILE A 330 -26.65 -18.04 -5.43
CA ILE A 330 -25.53 -18.57 -4.65
C ILE A 330 -25.89 -18.62 -3.16
N ILE A 331 -26.50 -17.54 -2.61
CA ILE A 331 -26.99 -17.51 -1.22
C ILE A 331 -28.06 -18.59 -1.00
N ASN A 332 -29.03 -18.72 -1.95
CA ASN A 332 -30.13 -19.69 -1.83
C ASN A 332 -29.66 -21.17 -1.90
N MET A 333 -28.48 -21.45 -2.46
CA MET A 333 -27.88 -22.80 -2.46
C MET A 333 -27.40 -23.22 -1.05
N GLY A 334 -27.56 -22.37 -0.05
CA GLY A 334 -27.12 -22.64 1.32
C GLY A 334 -25.61 -22.54 1.50
N VAL A 335 -24.91 -22.06 0.47
CA VAL A 335 -23.47 -21.83 0.55
C VAL A 335 -23.23 -20.50 1.25
N ARG A 336 -22.76 -20.57 2.48
CA ARG A 336 -22.46 -19.39 3.28
C ARG A 336 -21.14 -18.78 2.81
N MET A 337 -21.23 -17.72 1.98
CA MET A 337 -20.11 -16.93 1.52
C MET A 337 -20.16 -15.54 2.14
N GLY A 338 -19.09 -15.13 2.81
CA GLY A 338 -18.87 -13.75 3.25
C GLY A 338 -18.10 -12.98 2.18
N PHE A 339 -18.55 -11.78 1.85
CA PHE A 339 -17.89 -10.91 0.88
C PHE A 339 -17.66 -9.51 1.44
N ILE A 340 -16.39 -9.13 1.53
CA ILE A 340 -15.95 -7.81 2.01
C ILE A 340 -15.31 -7.10 0.82
N PRO A 341 -16.09 -6.26 0.09
CA PRO A 341 -15.59 -5.52 -1.07
C PRO A 341 -14.68 -4.36 -0.66
N GLU A 342 -13.91 -3.86 -1.62
CA GLU A 342 -13.12 -2.64 -1.47
C GLU A 342 -14.00 -1.42 -1.17
N ASP A 343 -15.11 -1.26 -1.91
CA ASP A 343 -16.09 -0.19 -1.68
C ASP A 343 -17.07 -0.59 -0.57
N ARG A 344 -16.80 -0.09 0.62
CA ARG A 344 -17.53 -0.41 1.84
C ARG A 344 -19.00 0.05 1.82
N LEU A 345 -19.27 1.23 1.26
CA LEU A 345 -20.58 1.86 1.25
C LEU A 345 -21.31 1.76 -0.09
N GLY A 346 -20.61 1.52 -1.20
CA GLY A 346 -21.22 1.29 -2.50
C GLY A 346 -21.64 -0.15 -2.72
N MET A 347 -20.88 -1.12 -2.16
CA MET A 347 -21.13 -2.55 -2.35
C MET A 347 -21.31 -3.32 -1.04
N GLY A 348 -20.67 -2.88 0.05
CA GLY A 348 -20.65 -3.60 1.31
C GLY A 348 -21.87 -3.31 2.19
N LEU A 349 -22.06 -2.07 2.60
CA LEU A 349 -23.11 -1.61 3.51
C LEU A 349 -23.99 -0.56 2.85
N VAL A 350 -25.20 -0.42 3.31
CA VAL A 350 -26.10 0.68 2.93
C VAL A 350 -25.85 1.86 3.85
N GLY A 351 -25.16 2.89 3.36
CA GLY A 351 -24.67 4.01 4.17
C GLY A 351 -25.77 4.83 4.87
N SER A 352 -27.00 4.85 4.34
CA SER A 352 -28.15 5.52 4.94
C SER A 352 -28.87 4.72 6.01
N MET A 353 -28.62 3.41 6.10
CA MET A 353 -29.18 2.51 7.12
C MET A 353 -28.32 2.52 8.37
N ASP A 354 -28.93 2.18 9.50
CA ASP A 354 -28.25 1.98 10.78
C ASP A 354 -27.52 0.62 10.86
N ILE A 355 -26.87 0.34 11.99
CA ILE A 355 -26.11 -0.90 12.19
C ILE A 355 -27.04 -2.12 12.21
N VAL A 356 -28.19 -2.01 12.88
CA VAL A 356 -29.16 -3.12 13.01
C VAL A 356 -29.71 -3.50 11.64
N ASP A 357 -30.11 -2.50 10.84
CA ASP A 357 -30.61 -2.72 9.49
C ASP A 357 -29.56 -3.38 8.60
N ASN A 358 -28.32 -2.88 8.63
CA ASN A 358 -27.23 -3.45 7.82
C ASN A 358 -26.90 -4.91 8.19
N ILE A 359 -26.94 -5.27 9.47
CA ILE A 359 -26.74 -6.67 9.92
C ILE A 359 -27.90 -7.54 9.43
N MET A 360 -29.12 -7.04 9.56
CA MET A 360 -30.34 -7.76 9.20
C MET A 360 -30.46 -8.05 7.70
N LEU A 361 -29.80 -7.27 6.83
CA LEU A 361 -29.89 -7.44 5.37
C LEU A 361 -29.54 -8.86 4.88
N LYS A 362 -28.78 -9.64 5.60
CA LYS A 362 -28.46 -11.03 5.23
C LYS A 362 -29.53 -12.04 5.66
N ASP A 363 -30.21 -11.79 6.77
CA ASP A 363 -31.06 -12.77 7.45
C ASP A 363 -32.56 -12.42 7.41
N TYR A 364 -32.95 -11.26 6.84
CA TYR A 364 -34.36 -10.80 6.89
C TYR A 364 -35.35 -11.76 6.26
N LYS A 365 -34.91 -12.63 5.35
CA LYS A 365 -35.78 -13.63 4.71
C LYS A 365 -36.02 -14.85 5.56
N ASP A 366 -35.11 -15.16 6.48
CA ASP A 366 -35.18 -16.31 7.37
C ASP A 366 -35.96 -15.96 8.64
N MET A 367 -36.38 -14.67 8.78
CA MET A 367 -37.21 -14.22 9.90
C MET A 367 -38.64 -14.73 9.78
N PRO A 368 -39.24 -15.19 10.87
CA PRO A 368 -40.64 -15.61 10.87
C PRO A 368 -41.58 -14.40 10.73
N GLY A 369 -42.60 -14.55 9.88
CA GLY A 369 -43.64 -13.52 9.69
C GLY A 369 -43.50 -12.68 8.43
N ILE A 370 -44.49 -11.80 8.19
CA ILE A 370 -44.55 -10.90 7.04
C ILE A 370 -43.94 -9.51 7.32
N PHE A 371 -43.63 -9.23 8.58
CA PHE A 371 -43.01 -7.96 9.02
C PHE A 371 -41.62 -8.20 9.55
N ILE A 372 -40.73 -7.27 9.26
CA ILE A 372 -39.37 -7.28 9.73
C ILE A 372 -39.33 -6.87 11.21
N ASP A 373 -38.83 -7.73 12.09
CA ASP A 373 -38.66 -7.44 13.51
C ASP A 373 -37.25 -6.96 13.83
N LYS A 374 -37.03 -5.64 13.78
CA LYS A 374 -35.76 -5.02 14.19
C LYS A 374 -35.38 -5.28 15.63
N LYS A 375 -36.37 -5.46 16.54
CA LYS A 375 -36.10 -5.65 17.96
C LYS A 375 -35.43 -6.99 18.22
N ALA A 376 -35.79 -8.01 17.43
CA ALA A 376 -35.18 -9.33 17.53
C ALA A 376 -33.69 -9.32 17.13
N MET A 377 -33.28 -8.43 16.20
CA MET A 377 -31.90 -8.34 15.72
C MET A 377 -30.99 -7.43 16.57
N ARG A 378 -31.58 -6.56 17.38
CA ARG A 378 -30.83 -5.59 18.19
C ARG A 378 -29.79 -6.23 19.13
N PRO A 379 -30.10 -7.31 19.90
CA PRO A 379 -29.10 -7.96 20.75
C PRO A 379 -27.88 -8.48 19.97
N ARG A 380 -28.10 -9.02 18.76
CA ARG A 380 -27.03 -9.49 17.88
C ARG A 380 -26.14 -8.33 17.40
N ALA A 381 -26.73 -7.19 17.04
CA ALA A 381 -26.01 -5.99 16.69
C ALA A 381 -25.18 -5.45 17.87
N GLU A 382 -25.74 -5.45 19.09
CA GLU A 382 -25.05 -5.06 20.32
C GLU A 382 -23.85 -5.97 20.61
N GLU A 383 -23.99 -7.28 20.42
CA GLU A 383 -22.89 -8.23 20.56
C GLU A 383 -21.76 -7.99 19.56
N ILE A 384 -22.08 -7.77 18.28
CA ILE A 384 -21.10 -7.44 17.24
C ILE A 384 -20.36 -6.14 17.58
N VAL A 385 -21.10 -5.09 17.97
CA VAL A 385 -20.52 -3.79 18.36
C VAL A 385 -19.58 -3.95 19.54
N LYS A 386 -19.97 -4.73 20.55
CA LYS A 386 -19.14 -5.01 21.73
C LYS A 386 -17.91 -5.85 21.38
N ARG A 387 -18.09 -6.96 20.66
CA ARG A 387 -17.01 -7.90 20.28
C ARG A 387 -15.92 -7.22 19.45
N LEU A 388 -16.33 -6.36 18.49
CA LEU A 388 -15.41 -5.68 17.59
C LEU A 388 -14.98 -4.28 18.07
N GLU A 389 -15.41 -3.89 19.29
CA GLU A 389 -15.13 -2.56 19.85
C GLU A 389 -15.46 -1.44 18.83
N ILE A 390 -16.67 -1.47 18.28
CA ILE A 390 -17.12 -0.49 17.29
C ILE A 390 -17.50 0.80 18.01
N VAL A 391 -16.84 1.91 17.65
CA VAL A 391 -17.18 3.23 18.15
C VAL A 391 -18.30 3.81 17.30
N THR A 392 -19.48 3.96 17.88
CA THR A 392 -20.68 4.50 17.22
C THR A 392 -21.40 5.48 18.12
N PRO A 393 -22.06 6.52 17.57
CA PRO A 393 -22.95 7.41 18.33
C PRO A 393 -24.19 6.68 18.88
N GLY A 394 -24.59 5.58 18.24
CA GLY A 394 -25.72 4.74 18.60
C GLY A 394 -26.01 3.70 17.52
N LEU A 395 -26.75 2.64 17.89
CA LEU A 395 -27.10 1.58 16.94
C LEU A 395 -28.08 2.05 15.86
N ASP A 396 -28.85 3.07 16.16
CA ASP A 396 -29.90 3.62 15.28
C ASP A 396 -29.38 4.74 14.36
N GLU A 397 -28.06 5.06 14.45
CA GLU A 397 -27.46 6.09 13.61
C GLU A 397 -26.96 5.51 12.26
N PRO A 398 -27.17 6.23 11.14
CA PRO A 398 -26.69 5.79 9.83
C PRO A 398 -25.19 5.53 9.83
N VAL A 399 -24.78 4.36 9.29
CA VAL A 399 -23.36 3.93 9.30
C VAL A 399 -22.42 4.89 8.57
N ARG A 400 -22.91 5.68 7.61
CA ARG A 400 -22.10 6.71 6.93
C ARG A 400 -21.58 7.83 7.83
N LYS A 401 -22.13 7.98 9.05
CA LYS A 401 -21.65 8.95 10.05
C LYS A 401 -20.46 8.45 10.86
N MET A 402 -20.10 7.18 10.72
CA MET A 402 -19.02 6.55 11.44
C MET A 402 -17.68 6.76 10.72
N SER A 403 -16.57 6.57 11.43
CA SER A 403 -15.24 6.55 10.80
C SER A 403 -15.09 5.32 9.90
N GLY A 404 -14.21 5.42 8.87
CA GLY A 404 -13.97 4.33 7.93
C GLY A 404 -13.60 3.00 8.61
N GLY A 405 -12.82 3.04 9.70
CA GLY A 405 -12.47 1.86 10.49
C GLY A 405 -13.68 1.22 11.17
N ASN A 406 -14.59 2.02 11.70
CA ASN A 406 -15.81 1.49 12.34
C ASN A 406 -16.80 0.96 11.30
N ILE A 407 -16.94 1.62 10.16
CA ILE A 407 -17.71 1.10 9.01
C ILE A 407 -17.19 -0.29 8.60
N GLN A 408 -15.87 -0.44 8.49
CA GLN A 408 -15.22 -1.71 8.14
C GLN A 408 -15.50 -2.81 9.19
N LYS A 409 -15.47 -2.46 10.47
CA LYS A 409 -15.78 -3.40 11.54
C LYS A 409 -17.25 -3.85 11.51
N VAL A 410 -18.20 -2.96 11.19
CA VAL A 410 -19.61 -3.33 10.98
C VAL A 410 -19.74 -4.33 9.84
N LEU A 411 -19.09 -4.06 8.71
CA LEU A 411 -19.10 -4.95 7.55
C LEU A 411 -18.50 -6.31 7.86
N LEU A 412 -17.30 -6.33 8.44
CA LEU A 412 -16.65 -7.57 8.90
C LEU A 412 -17.53 -8.34 9.88
N GLY A 413 -18.09 -7.65 10.88
CA GLY A 413 -18.96 -8.26 11.88
C GLY A 413 -20.15 -8.96 11.25
N ARG A 414 -20.84 -8.31 10.30
CA ARG A 414 -21.96 -8.90 9.56
C ARG A 414 -21.54 -10.14 8.77
N GLU A 415 -20.44 -10.05 8.02
CA GLU A 415 -19.99 -11.14 7.15
C GLU A 415 -19.51 -12.36 7.95
N MET A 416 -18.83 -12.13 9.06
CA MET A 416 -18.28 -13.20 9.91
C MET A 416 -19.34 -13.84 10.80
N ASP A 417 -20.35 -13.08 11.22
CA ASP A 417 -21.43 -13.55 12.08
C ASP A 417 -22.38 -14.52 11.34
N SER A 418 -22.39 -14.49 10.00
CA SER A 418 -23.10 -15.46 9.16
C SER A 418 -22.43 -16.85 9.11
N GLU A 419 -21.33 -17.08 9.85
CA GLU A 419 -20.54 -18.33 9.86
C GLU A 419 -20.18 -18.82 8.44
N PRO A 420 -19.48 -18.01 7.65
CA PRO A 420 -19.19 -18.35 6.27
C PRO A 420 -18.30 -19.58 6.15
N LYS A 421 -18.45 -20.37 5.06
CA LYS A 421 -17.50 -21.41 4.68
C LYS A 421 -16.37 -20.84 3.80
N LEU A 422 -16.68 -19.79 3.05
CA LEU A 422 -15.72 -18.99 2.28
C LEU A 422 -15.86 -17.52 2.68
N LEU A 423 -14.76 -16.89 3.03
CA LEU A 423 -14.67 -15.45 3.29
C LEU A 423 -13.75 -14.80 2.26
N ILE A 424 -14.30 -13.95 1.41
CA ILE A 424 -13.56 -13.16 0.43
C ILE A 424 -13.36 -11.76 1.00
N THR A 425 -12.12 -11.28 1.04
CA THR A 425 -11.79 -9.95 1.55
C THR A 425 -10.93 -9.19 0.54
N ALA A 426 -11.50 -8.13 -0.04
CA ALA A 426 -10.77 -7.25 -0.95
C ALA A 426 -10.32 -5.99 -0.21
N TYR A 427 -9.00 -5.87 0.01
CA TYR A 427 -8.38 -4.71 0.68
C TYR A 427 -9.03 -4.33 2.02
N PRO A 428 -9.24 -5.27 2.95
CA PRO A 428 -10.07 -5.05 4.14
C PRO A 428 -9.52 -4.00 5.11
N VAL A 429 -8.24 -3.67 5.01
CA VAL A 429 -7.58 -2.69 5.89
C VAL A 429 -7.26 -1.37 5.21
N ARG A 430 -7.58 -1.21 3.93
CA ARG A 430 -7.24 -0.01 3.17
C ARG A 430 -7.82 1.25 3.81
N GLY A 431 -6.96 2.25 4.05
CA GLY A 431 -7.35 3.52 4.67
C GLY A 431 -7.66 3.45 6.16
N LEU A 432 -7.31 2.36 6.85
CA LEU A 432 -7.42 2.23 8.30
C LEU A 432 -6.12 2.64 9.00
N ASP A 433 -6.22 2.89 10.30
CA ASP A 433 -5.05 3.01 11.16
C ASP A 433 -4.42 1.62 11.44
N ILE A 434 -3.15 1.62 11.86
CA ILE A 434 -2.39 0.38 12.11
C ILE A 434 -3.10 -0.49 13.15
N GLY A 435 -3.59 0.09 14.25
CA GLY A 435 -4.23 -0.68 15.31
C GLY A 435 -5.53 -1.35 14.86
N ALA A 436 -6.33 -0.68 14.01
CA ALA A 436 -7.52 -1.26 13.43
C ALA A 436 -7.17 -2.36 12.42
N SER A 437 -6.10 -2.17 11.63
CA SER A 437 -5.64 -3.17 10.65
C SER A 437 -5.23 -4.48 11.32
N TYR A 438 -4.42 -4.43 12.39
CA TYR A 438 -3.99 -5.63 13.10
C TYR A 438 -5.17 -6.38 13.75
N LYS A 439 -6.15 -5.66 14.31
CA LYS A 439 -7.38 -6.30 14.81
C LYS A 439 -8.14 -7.06 13.71
N ILE A 440 -8.15 -6.53 12.47
CA ILE A 440 -8.76 -7.21 11.33
C ILE A 440 -7.98 -8.47 10.95
N TYR A 441 -6.64 -8.40 10.96
CA TYR A 441 -5.82 -9.58 10.71
C TYR A 441 -6.07 -10.68 11.74
N ASP A 442 -6.15 -10.33 13.03
CA ASP A 442 -6.51 -11.27 14.09
C ASP A 442 -7.87 -11.93 13.85
N LEU A 443 -8.87 -11.16 13.42
CA LEU A 443 -10.19 -11.68 13.08
C LEU A 443 -10.15 -12.66 11.89
N LEU A 444 -9.34 -12.39 10.86
CA LEU A 444 -9.16 -13.31 9.73
C LEU A 444 -8.48 -14.62 10.18
N LEU A 445 -7.49 -14.53 11.06
CA LEU A 445 -6.83 -15.70 11.65
C LEU A 445 -7.77 -16.52 12.53
N GLU A 446 -8.69 -15.88 13.27
CA GLU A 446 -9.76 -16.56 14.00
C GLU A 446 -10.70 -17.31 13.05
N GLN A 447 -11.05 -16.73 11.89
CA GLN A 447 -11.86 -17.44 10.90
C GLN A 447 -11.13 -18.66 10.34
N LYS A 448 -9.84 -18.54 10.03
CA LYS A 448 -9.01 -19.69 9.66
C LYS A 448 -9.04 -20.79 10.71
N GLN A 449 -8.90 -20.45 12.02
CA GLN A 449 -8.97 -21.42 13.11
C GLN A 449 -10.31 -22.16 13.19
N LYS A 450 -11.41 -21.48 12.79
CA LYS A 450 -12.74 -22.07 12.70
C LYS A 450 -12.94 -22.95 11.45
N GLY A 451 -11.90 -23.13 10.64
CA GLY A 451 -11.93 -23.92 9.41
C GLY A 451 -12.52 -23.19 8.20
N VAL A 452 -12.71 -21.88 8.27
CA VAL A 452 -13.17 -21.07 7.13
C VAL A 452 -12.06 -20.97 6.09
N ALA A 453 -12.43 -21.09 4.80
CA ALA A 453 -11.56 -20.76 3.68
C ALA A 453 -11.51 -19.24 3.50
N VAL A 454 -10.33 -18.63 3.50
CA VAL A 454 -10.19 -17.18 3.38
C VAL A 454 -9.40 -16.83 2.12
N LEU A 455 -10.02 -16.05 1.23
CA LEU A 455 -9.37 -15.41 0.09
C LEU A 455 -9.10 -13.94 0.45
N PHE A 456 -7.82 -13.59 0.61
CA PHE A 456 -7.39 -12.29 1.10
C PHE A 456 -6.63 -11.52 0.03
N ILE A 457 -7.18 -10.39 -0.42
CA ILE A 457 -6.48 -9.45 -1.31
C ILE A 457 -5.90 -8.33 -0.48
N GLY A 458 -4.58 -8.16 -0.54
CA GLY A 458 -3.83 -7.13 0.18
C GLY A 458 -2.85 -6.39 -0.72
N GLU A 459 -2.51 -5.15 -0.32
CA GLU A 459 -1.52 -4.31 -1.02
C GLU A 459 -0.10 -4.51 -0.45
N ASP A 460 0.01 -4.92 0.82
CA ASP A 460 1.28 -5.05 1.53
C ASP A 460 1.79 -6.49 1.49
N LEU A 461 2.90 -6.69 0.76
CA LEU A 461 3.53 -8.01 0.62
C LEU A 461 4.10 -8.54 1.94
N ASP A 462 4.53 -7.67 2.87
CA ASP A 462 4.98 -8.11 4.19
C ASP A 462 3.84 -8.77 4.94
N ILE A 463 2.67 -8.13 4.93
CA ILE A 463 1.47 -8.66 5.56
C ILE A 463 0.99 -9.93 4.85
N LEU A 464 0.99 -9.98 3.51
CA LEU A 464 0.63 -11.18 2.78
C LEU A 464 1.52 -12.37 3.14
N LEU A 465 2.84 -12.16 3.23
CA LEU A 465 3.79 -13.18 3.64
C LEU A 465 3.63 -13.61 5.11
N GLU A 466 3.15 -12.71 5.98
CA GLU A 466 3.01 -12.97 7.41
C GLU A 466 1.71 -13.70 7.75
N ILE A 467 0.55 -13.32 7.15
CA ILE A 467 -0.76 -13.89 7.52
C ILE A 467 -1.23 -15.04 6.64
N CYS A 468 -0.81 -15.09 5.36
CA CYS A 468 -1.29 -16.10 4.42
C CYS A 468 -0.47 -17.40 4.52
N ASP A 469 -1.09 -18.52 4.15
CA ASP A 469 -0.41 -19.83 4.00
C ASP A 469 0.20 -19.96 2.62
N ARG A 470 -0.52 -19.45 1.60
CA ARG A 470 -0.10 -19.39 0.20
C ARG A 470 -0.46 -18.03 -0.39
N ILE A 471 0.25 -17.65 -1.42
CA ILE A 471 -0.05 -16.46 -2.21
C ILE A 471 -0.21 -16.89 -3.66
N ALA A 472 -1.36 -16.54 -4.26
CA ALA A 472 -1.57 -16.57 -5.70
C ALA A 472 -1.18 -15.19 -6.26
N ILE A 473 -0.35 -15.17 -7.28
CA ILE A 473 0.14 -13.92 -7.87
C ILE A 473 -0.58 -13.70 -9.22
N ILE A 474 -1.20 -12.54 -9.37
CA ILE A 474 -1.92 -12.18 -10.60
C ILE A 474 -1.17 -11.06 -11.33
N TYR A 475 -0.95 -11.28 -12.63
CA TYR A 475 -0.43 -10.31 -13.56
C TYR A 475 -1.23 -10.35 -14.86
N ASP A 476 -1.73 -9.19 -15.32
CA ASP A 476 -2.51 -9.04 -16.57
C ASP A 476 -3.64 -10.08 -16.72
N GLY A 477 -4.37 -10.33 -15.62
CA GLY A 477 -5.51 -11.25 -15.57
C GLY A 477 -5.13 -12.75 -15.47
N MET A 478 -3.86 -13.11 -15.40
CA MET A 478 -3.38 -14.50 -15.30
C MET A 478 -2.76 -14.77 -13.93
N VAL A 479 -2.92 -15.97 -13.40
CA VAL A 479 -2.17 -16.45 -12.24
C VAL A 479 -0.78 -16.89 -12.71
N THR A 480 0.24 -16.09 -12.44
CA THR A 480 1.63 -16.36 -12.83
C THR A 480 2.32 -17.38 -11.91
N GLY A 481 1.79 -17.58 -10.72
CA GLY A 481 2.27 -18.60 -9.78
C GLY A 481 1.48 -18.62 -8.49
N ILE A 482 1.58 -19.74 -7.78
CA ILE A 482 1.05 -19.93 -6.42
C ILE A 482 2.20 -20.42 -5.55
N VAL A 483 2.60 -19.64 -4.57
CA VAL A 483 3.74 -19.93 -3.69
C VAL A 483 3.28 -20.14 -2.25
N LYS A 484 4.00 -20.97 -1.49
CA LYS A 484 3.87 -21.02 -0.03
C LYS A 484 4.59 -19.82 0.56
N THR A 485 4.01 -19.19 1.58
CA THR A 485 4.65 -18.02 2.20
C THR A 485 5.92 -18.38 2.96
N ASP A 486 5.98 -19.58 3.55
CA ASP A 486 7.17 -20.04 4.25
C ASP A 486 8.33 -20.26 3.27
N GLY A 487 9.40 -19.50 3.44
CA GLY A 487 10.60 -19.55 2.61
C GLY A 487 10.50 -18.77 1.29
N THR A 488 9.42 -18.01 1.05
CA THR A 488 9.28 -17.12 -0.10
C THR A 488 9.62 -15.67 0.30
N THR A 489 10.38 -14.99 -0.55
CA THR A 489 10.76 -13.58 -0.35
C THR A 489 9.85 -12.63 -1.15
N LYS A 490 9.86 -11.34 -0.77
CA LYS A 490 9.14 -10.29 -1.53
C LYS A 490 9.63 -10.18 -2.96
N GLU A 491 10.93 -10.35 -3.15
CA GLU A 491 11.56 -10.29 -4.46
C GLU A 491 11.04 -11.37 -5.39
N GLU A 492 10.86 -12.58 -4.89
CA GLU A 492 10.30 -13.71 -5.63
C GLU A 492 8.83 -13.45 -6.03
N VAL A 493 8.03 -12.94 -5.09
CA VAL A 493 6.66 -12.50 -5.39
C VAL A 493 6.68 -11.37 -6.43
N GLY A 494 7.61 -10.42 -6.30
CA GLY A 494 7.77 -9.30 -7.23
C GLY A 494 8.12 -9.71 -8.66
N ILE A 495 8.93 -10.78 -8.84
CA ILE A 495 9.22 -11.36 -10.16
C ILE A 495 7.91 -11.81 -10.83
N LEU A 496 7.09 -12.57 -10.11
CA LEU A 496 5.81 -13.06 -10.62
C LEU A 496 4.81 -11.92 -10.85
N MET A 497 4.77 -10.90 -10.00
CA MET A 497 3.94 -9.70 -10.16
C MET A 497 4.32 -8.85 -11.39
N SER A 498 5.52 -9.05 -11.91
CA SER A 498 6.02 -8.36 -13.11
C SER A 498 5.84 -9.19 -14.39
N GLY A 499 5.14 -10.32 -14.31
CA GLY A 499 4.91 -11.24 -15.44
C GLY A 499 6.00 -12.29 -15.62
N GLY A 500 6.93 -12.42 -14.67
CA GLY A 500 7.89 -13.53 -14.63
C GLY A 500 7.22 -14.87 -14.33
N THR A 501 7.95 -15.94 -14.52
CA THR A 501 7.51 -17.33 -14.33
C THR A 501 8.13 -17.96 -13.08
N MET A 502 7.64 -19.15 -12.68
CA MET A 502 8.28 -19.92 -11.60
C MET A 502 9.73 -20.30 -11.93
N ASP A 503 10.04 -20.52 -13.21
CA ASP A 503 11.42 -20.79 -13.67
C ASP A 503 12.34 -19.57 -13.41
N ASP A 504 11.82 -18.35 -13.56
CA ASP A 504 12.58 -17.13 -13.26
C ASP A 504 12.81 -16.96 -11.75
N VAL A 505 11.86 -17.39 -10.92
CA VAL A 505 12.04 -17.45 -9.46
C VAL A 505 13.13 -18.47 -9.08
N GLU A 506 13.14 -19.65 -9.71
CA GLU A 506 14.18 -20.65 -9.46
C GLU A 506 15.57 -20.18 -9.87
N LYS A 507 15.70 -19.51 -11.02
CA LYS A 507 16.96 -18.86 -11.43
C LYS A 507 17.42 -17.82 -10.42
N TYR A 508 16.52 -16.95 -9.97
CA TYR A 508 16.81 -15.94 -8.95
C TYR A 508 17.31 -16.58 -7.64
N ARG A 509 16.66 -17.67 -7.18
CA ARG A 509 17.11 -18.44 -6.01
C ARG A 509 18.51 -19.02 -6.18
N ALA A 510 18.80 -19.57 -7.36
CA ALA A 510 20.11 -20.14 -7.66
C ALA A 510 21.22 -19.08 -7.66
N GLU A 511 20.96 -17.92 -8.27
CA GLU A 511 21.90 -16.79 -8.30
C GLU A 511 22.18 -16.24 -6.90
N ASN A 512 21.15 -16.06 -6.07
CA ASN A 512 21.33 -15.58 -4.69
C ASN A 512 22.10 -16.57 -3.80
N LYS A 513 21.87 -17.87 -3.93
CA LYS A 513 22.68 -18.89 -3.22
C LYS A 513 24.17 -18.80 -3.57
N ILE A 514 24.50 -18.52 -4.83
CA ILE A 514 25.88 -18.34 -5.27
C ILE A 514 26.50 -17.09 -4.63
N ILE A 515 25.72 -16.00 -4.55
CA ILE A 515 26.17 -14.74 -3.94
C ILE A 515 26.37 -14.91 -2.43
N GLU A 516 25.44 -15.56 -1.74
CA GLU A 516 25.54 -15.85 -0.30
C GLU A 516 26.76 -16.71 0.01
N ASN A 517 27.00 -17.78 -0.74
CA ASN A 517 28.15 -18.65 -0.57
C ASN A 517 29.47 -17.87 -0.77
N LYS A 518 29.58 -17.05 -1.83
CA LYS A 518 30.76 -16.20 -2.04
C LYS A 518 30.97 -15.19 -0.92
N THR A 519 29.89 -14.64 -0.36
CA THR A 519 29.96 -13.68 0.75
C THR A 519 30.44 -14.36 2.04
N ILE A 520 29.99 -15.59 2.29
CA ILE A 520 30.43 -16.41 3.43
C ILE A 520 31.89 -16.79 3.27
N GLU A 521 32.32 -17.22 2.07
CA GLU A 521 33.72 -17.53 1.77
C GLU A 521 34.65 -16.32 1.99
N ASN A 522 34.25 -15.13 1.47
CA ASN A 522 35.02 -13.91 1.65
C ASN A 522 35.12 -13.49 3.13
N LYS A 523 34.05 -13.54 3.89
CA LYS A 523 34.07 -13.28 5.34
C LYS A 523 34.95 -14.28 6.10
N THR A 524 34.96 -15.54 5.67
CA THR A 524 35.83 -16.59 6.28
C THR A 524 37.29 -16.34 5.97
N ILE A 525 37.63 -15.86 4.78
CA ILE A 525 38.97 -15.46 4.37
C ILE A 525 39.42 -14.21 5.16
N GLU A 526 38.59 -13.20 5.28
CA GLU A 526 38.89 -12.00 6.07
C GLU A 526 39.11 -12.31 7.56
N ASN A 527 38.29 -13.15 8.17
CA ASN A 527 38.45 -13.56 9.55
C ASN A 527 39.77 -14.36 9.77
N LYS A 528 40.12 -15.26 8.85
CA LYS A 528 41.39 -15.96 8.89
C LYS A 528 42.61 -15.02 8.73
N ALA A 529 42.48 -13.98 7.90
CA ALA A 529 43.55 -12.98 7.74
C ALA A 529 43.71 -12.12 9.02
N ILE A 530 42.60 -11.77 9.69
CA ILE A 530 42.61 -11.04 10.97
C ILE A 530 43.23 -11.91 12.07
N GLU A 531 42.89 -13.20 12.17
CA GLU A 531 43.47 -14.13 13.14
C GLU A 531 44.98 -14.35 12.91
N SER A 532 45.41 -14.44 11.65
CA SER A 532 46.83 -14.57 11.32
C SER A 532 47.63 -13.29 11.65
N HIS A 533 47.03 -12.11 11.49
CA HIS A 533 47.65 -10.83 11.84
C HIS A 533 47.76 -10.63 13.37
N THR A 534 46.75 -11.10 14.12
CA THR A 534 46.75 -11.07 15.59
C THR A 534 47.74 -12.10 16.18
N ALA A 535 47.84 -13.28 15.59
CA ALA A 535 48.80 -14.29 16.00
C ALA A 535 50.25 -13.91 15.68
N GLY A 536 50.50 -13.13 14.62
CA GLY A 536 51.82 -12.57 14.28
C GLY A 536 52.29 -11.53 15.30
N LYS A 537 51.41 -10.65 15.77
CA LYS A 537 51.74 -9.61 16.77
C LYS A 537 51.97 -10.15 18.18
N VAL A 538 51.40 -11.28 18.54
CA VAL A 538 51.64 -11.92 19.85
C VAL A 538 53.02 -12.62 19.90
N LYS A 539 53.61 -13.01 18.76
CA LYS A 539 54.96 -13.61 18.69
C LYS A 539 56.08 -12.59 18.67
N GLU A 540 55.88 -11.36 18.24
CA GLU A 540 56.89 -10.29 18.28
C GLU A 540 57.00 -9.60 19.64
N GLY A 541 55.99 -9.70 20.53
CA GLY A 541 56.03 -9.12 21.89
C GLY A 541 56.59 -10.04 23.00
N GLN A 542 57.16 -11.20 22.67
CA GLN A 542 57.78 -12.13 23.63
C GLN A 542 59.30 -12.24 23.47
N ASN A 543 59.94 -11.42 22.65
CA ASN A 543 61.36 -11.41 22.42
C ASN A 543 62.04 -10.04 22.70
N ASP A 544 61.53 -9.28 23.69
CA ASP A 544 62.24 -8.13 24.27
C ASP A 544 62.33 -8.28 25.81
#